data_34f00bc9be0c324ce997bc1ce1722386
#
_entry.id   34f00bc9be0c324ce997bc1ce1722386
#
_cell.length_a   1.000
_cell.length_b   1.000
_cell.length_c   1.000
_cell.angle_alpha   90.00
_cell.angle_beta   90.00
_cell.angle_gamma   90.00
#
_symmetry.space_group_name_H-M   'P 1'
#
loop_
_entity.id
_entity.type
_entity.pdbx_description
1 polymer ?
#
loop_
_entity_poly.entity_id
_entity_poly.type
_entity_poly.pdbx_seq_one_letter_code
_entity_poly.pdbx_strand_id
1 'polypeptide(L)'
;MKDLLLTYNEHNRDLGYVQGMSDLLAPIYAVEQDDAVAFWGFVGFMERMERNFLRDQSGMRLQLLTLDHLCQLLDPKLYEHLQRLDSTNFFFFFRMLLVWFKREFEWLDILRLWEALWTDYYSANFHLFIAMAILEKHRNVILEHLKGFDEVLKYVNELSGTIDLPSTLARAEALFRRFQRMVEAIDRKNNFPSMPTVRQRLPLPPRSPSSSRTGASASGSERTATDQAAASGSGGAKDDKVISSELRMLLTREVPKLEKKEVREHGGGVGS
;
A
#
# COMPACT_ATOMS: atom_id res chain seq x y z
N MET A 1 -16.77 -21.70 -1.54
CA MET A 1 -16.30 -20.46 -2.18
C MET A 1 -17.40 -19.66 -2.90
N LYS A 2 -18.22 -20.24 -3.80
CA LYS A 2 -19.29 -19.48 -4.48
C LYS A 2 -20.24 -18.85 -3.46
N ASP A 3 -20.72 -19.64 -2.52
CA ASP A 3 -21.68 -19.18 -1.49
C ASP A 3 -21.07 -18.10 -0.58
N LEU A 4 -19.79 -18.22 -0.23
CA LEU A 4 -19.06 -17.20 0.53
C LEU A 4 -18.99 -15.86 -0.21
N LEU A 5 -18.72 -15.88 -1.52
CA LEU A 5 -18.71 -14.66 -2.34
C LEU A 5 -20.09 -14.04 -2.50
N LEU A 6 -21.14 -14.87 -2.61
CA LEU A 6 -22.54 -14.40 -2.59
C LEU A 6 -22.90 -13.78 -1.25
N THR A 7 -22.51 -14.42 -0.14
CA THR A 7 -22.69 -13.88 1.20
C THR A 7 -21.94 -12.57 1.40
N TYR A 8 -20.70 -12.47 0.89
CA TYR A 8 -19.96 -11.21 0.94
C TYR A 8 -20.63 -10.10 0.11
N ASN A 9 -21.16 -10.42 -1.06
CA ASN A 9 -21.92 -9.47 -1.88
C ASN A 9 -23.13 -8.89 -1.12
N GLU A 10 -23.82 -9.70 -0.31
CA GLU A 10 -24.91 -9.23 0.54
C GLU A 10 -24.42 -8.48 1.79
N HIS A 11 -23.26 -8.88 2.33
CA HIS A 11 -22.64 -8.24 3.50
C HIS A 11 -22.11 -6.82 3.17
N ASN A 12 -21.52 -6.64 2.02
CA ASN A 12 -21.00 -5.34 1.55
C ASN A 12 -21.64 -4.98 0.20
N ARG A 13 -22.90 -4.54 0.24
CA ARG A 13 -23.69 -4.19 -0.96
C ARG A 13 -23.15 -2.99 -1.72
N ASP A 14 -22.46 -2.08 -1.06
CA ASP A 14 -21.91 -0.88 -1.67
C ASP A 14 -20.78 -1.23 -2.64
N LEU A 15 -19.94 -2.18 -2.26
CA LEU A 15 -18.85 -2.68 -3.11
C LEU A 15 -19.35 -3.82 -4.02
N GLY A 16 -20.08 -4.76 -3.46
CA GLY A 16 -20.53 -5.98 -4.13
C GLY A 16 -19.38 -6.93 -4.47
N TYR A 17 -19.64 -7.85 -5.41
CA TYR A 17 -18.59 -8.71 -5.96
C TYR A 17 -17.91 -8.06 -7.17
N VAL A 18 -16.58 -8.05 -7.15
CA VAL A 18 -15.76 -7.61 -8.27
C VAL A 18 -14.79 -8.73 -8.66
N GLN A 19 -14.52 -8.84 -9.97
CA GLN A 19 -13.57 -9.83 -10.50
C GLN A 19 -12.18 -9.69 -9.84
N GLY A 20 -11.63 -10.79 -9.36
CA GLY A 20 -10.38 -10.84 -8.60
C GLY A 20 -10.59 -11.12 -7.10
N MET A 21 -11.77 -10.86 -6.55
CA MET A 21 -12.06 -11.19 -5.14
C MET A 21 -11.98 -12.70 -4.86
N SER A 22 -12.31 -13.55 -5.85
CA SER A 22 -12.12 -15.00 -5.75
C SER A 22 -10.65 -15.41 -5.60
N ASP A 23 -9.72 -14.65 -6.19
CA ASP A 23 -8.28 -14.87 -6.02
C ASP A 23 -7.83 -14.61 -4.57
N LEU A 24 -8.46 -13.64 -3.91
CA LEU A 24 -8.18 -13.30 -2.51
C LEU A 24 -8.82 -14.29 -1.53
N LEU A 25 -10.04 -14.75 -1.82
CA LEU A 25 -10.73 -15.74 -0.98
C LEU A 25 -10.09 -17.12 -1.05
N ALA A 26 -9.59 -17.53 -2.23
CA ALA A 26 -9.14 -18.91 -2.44
C ALA A 26 -8.04 -19.38 -1.48
N PRO A 27 -6.97 -18.61 -1.19
CA PRO A 27 -5.96 -19.02 -0.21
C PRO A 27 -6.51 -19.11 1.22
N ILE A 28 -7.35 -18.16 1.62
CA ILE A 28 -7.98 -18.16 2.95
C ILE A 28 -8.84 -19.42 3.10
N TYR A 29 -9.71 -19.69 2.13
CA TYR A 29 -10.59 -20.85 2.16
C TYR A 29 -9.84 -22.18 2.17
N ALA A 30 -8.74 -22.26 1.42
CA ALA A 30 -7.93 -23.49 1.36
C ALA A 30 -7.21 -23.81 2.68
N VAL A 31 -6.85 -22.76 3.45
CA VAL A 31 -6.19 -22.92 4.76
C VAL A 31 -7.21 -23.20 5.86
N GLU A 32 -8.27 -22.41 5.92
CA GLU A 32 -9.26 -22.46 7.02
C GLU A 32 -10.17 -23.69 6.92
N GLN A 33 -10.57 -24.11 5.72
CA GLN A 33 -11.46 -25.26 5.45
C GLN A 33 -12.80 -25.25 6.19
N ASP A 34 -13.12 -24.14 6.83
CA ASP A 34 -14.40 -23.85 7.50
C ASP A 34 -15.03 -22.62 6.87
N ASP A 35 -16.29 -22.73 6.46
CA ASP A 35 -16.98 -21.65 5.72
C ASP A 35 -17.13 -20.38 6.55
N ALA A 36 -17.43 -20.50 7.85
CA ALA A 36 -17.65 -19.34 8.71
C ALA A 36 -16.31 -18.62 9.01
N VAL A 37 -15.26 -19.38 9.32
CA VAL A 37 -13.92 -18.82 9.58
C VAL A 37 -13.36 -18.19 8.32
N ALA A 38 -13.46 -18.86 7.18
CA ALA A 38 -13.01 -18.34 5.89
C ALA A 38 -13.76 -17.08 5.48
N PHE A 39 -15.08 -17.01 5.75
CA PHE A 39 -15.88 -15.82 5.48
C PHE A 39 -15.40 -14.62 6.28
N TRP A 40 -15.27 -14.75 7.59
CA TRP A 40 -14.83 -13.63 8.43
C TRP A 40 -13.37 -13.26 8.21
N GLY A 41 -12.52 -14.26 7.91
CA GLY A 41 -11.14 -14.01 7.47
C GLY A 41 -11.07 -13.20 6.18
N PHE A 42 -11.94 -13.52 5.22
CA PHE A 42 -12.07 -12.78 3.96
C PHE A 42 -12.63 -11.37 4.19
N VAL A 43 -13.65 -11.19 5.03
CA VAL A 43 -14.20 -9.86 5.40
C VAL A 43 -13.08 -8.99 5.97
N GLY A 44 -12.33 -9.49 6.95
CA GLY A 44 -11.21 -8.75 7.53
C GLY A 44 -10.10 -8.43 6.52
N PHE A 45 -9.84 -9.34 5.58
CA PHE A 45 -8.88 -9.08 4.51
C PHE A 45 -9.39 -8.01 3.53
N MET A 46 -10.69 -8.02 3.23
CA MET A 46 -11.29 -7.03 2.35
C MET A 46 -11.30 -5.62 2.96
N GLU A 47 -11.30 -5.45 4.28
CA GLU A 47 -11.11 -4.12 4.89
C GLU A 47 -9.81 -3.41 4.42
N ARG A 48 -8.79 -4.21 4.10
CA ARG A 48 -7.54 -3.71 3.52
C ARG A 48 -7.59 -3.60 1.99
N MET A 49 -8.25 -4.54 1.34
CA MET A 49 -8.17 -4.74 -0.11
C MET A 49 -9.28 -4.03 -0.89
N GLU A 50 -10.39 -3.64 -0.24
CA GLU A 50 -11.55 -3.06 -0.94
C GLU A 50 -11.20 -1.84 -1.78
N ARG A 51 -10.20 -1.04 -1.35
CA ARG A 51 -9.69 0.10 -2.13
C ARG A 51 -9.22 -0.27 -3.54
N ASN A 52 -8.78 -1.52 -3.74
CA ASN A 52 -8.33 -2.02 -5.04
C ASN A 52 -9.50 -2.26 -5.99
N PHE A 53 -10.71 -2.45 -5.45
CA PHE A 53 -11.90 -2.84 -6.18
C PHE A 53 -12.92 -1.71 -6.36
N LEU A 54 -12.58 -0.49 -5.94
CA LEU A 54 -13.44 0.68 -6.11
C LEU A 54 -13.74 0.92 -7.60
N ARG A 55 -14.99 1.26 -7.91
CA ARG A 55 -15.46 1.49 -9.29
C ARG A 55 -14.69 2.60 -10.02
N ASP A 56 -14.25 3.62 -9.28
CA ASP A 56 -13.46 4.73 -9.82
C ASP A 56 -11.97 4.41 -9.96
N GLN A 57 -11.56 3.19 -9.53
CA GLN A 57 -10.18 2.70 -9.53
C GLN A 57 -9.19 3.62 -8.77
N SER A 58 -9.68 4.49 -7.89
CA SER A 58 -8.84 5.47 -7.18
C SER A 58 -7.73 4.80 -6.38
N GLY A 59 -8.03 3.70 -5.67
CA GLY A 59 -7.05 2.97 -4.88
C GLY A 59 -5.95 2.32 -5.72
N MET A 60 -6.29 1.78 -6.89
CA MET A 60 -5.29 1.22 -7.81
C MET A 60 -4.45 2.31 -8.46
N ARG A 61 -5.09 3.40 -8.91
CA ARG A 61 -4.37 4.57 -9.48
C ARG A 61 -3.36 5.14 -8.49
N LEU A 62 -3.75 5.28 -7.22
CA LEU A 62 -2.85 5.79 -6.18
C LEU A 62 -1.63 4.86 -5.99
N GLN A 63 -1.84 3.55 -5.99
CA GLN A 63 -0.73 2.59 -5.85
C GLN A 63 0.21 2.64 -7.05
N LEU A 64 -0.30 2.70 -8.28
CA LEU A 64 0.51 2.83 -9.48
C LEU A 64 1.28 4.15 -9.53
N LEU A 65 0.65 5.26 -9.15
CA LEU A 65 1.30 6.57 -9.03
C LEU A 65 2.40 6.55 -7.94
N THR A 66 2.13 5.91 -6.81
CA THR A 66 3.14 5.77 -5.75
C THR A 66 4.33 4.93 -6.23
N LEU A 67 4.08 3.89 -7.01
CA LEU A 67 5.12 3.05 -7.61
C LEU A 67 5.95 3.82 -8.65
N ASP A 68 5.29 4.67 -9.45
CA ASP A 68 5.94 5.60 -10.37
C ASP A 68 6.94 6.51 -9.64
N HIS A 69 6.48 7.23 -8.62
CA HIS A 69 7.32 8.12 -7.81
C HIS A 69 8.44 7.34 -7.08
N LEU A 70 8.14 6.13 -6.60
CA LEU A 70 9.13 5.28 -5.94
C LEU A 70 10.22 4.84 -6.91
N CYS A 71 9.87 4.45 -8.14
CA CYS A 71 10.82 4.10 -9.19
C CYS A 71 11.68 5.30 -9.58
N GLN A 72 11.06 6.48 -9.78
CA GLN A 72 11.78 7.72 -10.10
C GLN A 72 12.83 8.06 -9.03
N LEU A 73 12.49 7.83 -7.75
CA LEU A 73 13.40 8.12 -6.64
C LEU A 73 14.50 7.08 -6.50
N LEU A 74 14.17 5.78 -6.61
CA LEU A 74 15.10 4.69 -6.34
C LEU A 74 15.98 4.34 -7.55
N ASP A 75 15.47 4.40 -8.77
CA ASP A 75 16.20 4.10 -10.00
C ASP A 75 15.85 5.08 -11.12
N PRO A 76 16.40 6.31 -11.10
CA PRO A 76 16.11 7.33 -12.11
C PRO A 76 16.45 6.87 -13.54
N LYS A 77 17.49 6.05 -13.72
CA LYS A 77 17.90 5.55 -15.04
C LYS A 77 16.88 4.58 -15.63
N LEU A 78 16.35 3.68 -14.81
CA LEU A 78 15.26 2.78 -15.21
C LEU A 78 13.98 3.57 -15.48
N TYR A 79 13.68 4.55 -14.63
CA TYR A 79 12.54 5.44 -14.80
C TYR A 79 12.58 6.20 -16.13
N GLU A 80 13.71 6.83 -16.47
CA GLU A 80 13.89 7.53 -17.74
C GLU A 80 13.72 6.60 -18.95
N HIS A 81 14.13 5.33 -18.82
CA HIS A 81 13.91 4.34 -19.87
C HIS A 81 12.41 4.01 -20.01
N LEU A 82 11.73 3.71 -18.91
CA LEU A 82 10.28 3.47 -18.92
C LEU A 82 9.48 4.67 -19.42
N GLN A 83 9.93 5.88 -19.13
CA GLN A 83 9.33 7.12 -19.67
C GLN A 83 9.44 7.19 -21.20
N ARG A 84 10.59 6.85 -21.76
CA ARG A 84 10.77 6.78 -23.21
C ARG A 84 9.91 5.72 -23.89
N LEU A 85 9.53 4.67 -23.15
CA LEU A 85 8.66 3.60 -23.61
C LEU A 85 7.16 3.86 -23.33
N ASP A 86 6.81 5.05 -22.85
CA ASP A 86 5.44 5.40 -22.40
C ASP A 86 4.87 4.41 -21.36
N SER A 87 5.74 3.92 -20.46
CA SER A 87 5.46 2.85 -19.50
C SER A 87 5.43 3.32 -18.04
N THR A 88 5.45 4.63 -17.78
CA THR A 88 5.46 5.21 -16.44
C THR A 88 4.10 5.14 -15.73
N ASN A 89 3.04 4.74 -16.42
CA ASN A 89 1.77 4.44 -15.79
C ASN A 89 1.81 3.15 -14.95
N PHE A 90 2.86 2.34 -15.07
CA PHE A 90 3.06 1.06 -14.38
C PHE A 90 1.90 0.06 -14.51
N PHE A 91 1.07 0.20 -15.55
CA PHE A 91 -0.12 -0.62 -15.75
C PHE A 91 0.19 -2.12 -15.85
N PHE A 92 1.39 -2.48 -16.25
CA PHE A 92 1.87 -3.86 -16.25
C PHE A 92 1.95 -4.49 -14.86
N PHE A 93 1.89 -3.72 -13.76
CA PHE A 93 1.74 -4.22 -12.39
C PHE A 93 0.29 -4.25 -11.89
N PHE A 94 -0.67 -3.73 -12.67
CA PHE A 94 -2.05 -3.62 -12.21
C PHE A 94 -2.61 -4.94 -11.69
N ARG A 95 -2.46 -6.03 -12.47
CA ARG A 95 -2.96 -7.36 -12.08
C ARG A 95 -2.28 -7.87 -10.81
N MET A 96 -0.94 -7.71 -10.71
CA MET A 96 -0.17 -8.17 -9.56
C MET A 96 -0.60 -7.46 -8.27
N LEU A 97 -0.77 -6.15 -8.31
CA LEU A 97 -1.18 -5.36 -7.15
C LEU A 97 -2.65 -5.60 -6.78
N LEU A 98 -3.53 -5.76 -7.78
CA LEU A 98 -4.96 -5.98 -7.56
C LEU A 98 -5.23 -7.18 -6.64
N VAL A 99 -4.54 -8.28 -6.86
CA VAL A 99 -4.72 -9.55 -6.12
C VAL A 99 -3.49 -9.95 -5.29
N TRP A 100 -2.67 -8.97 -4.90
CA TRP A 100 -1.50 -9.18 -4.07
C TRP A 100 -0.62 -10.35 -4.51
N PHE A 101 -0.24 -10.34 -5.80
CA PHE A 101 0.68 -11.30 -6.41
C PHE A 101 0.20 -12.76 -6.34
N LYS A 102 -1.10 -13.00 -6.11
CA LYS A 102 -1.66 -14.36 -5.96
C LYS A 102 -1.40 -15.23 -7.17
N ARG A 103 -1.30 -14.65 -8.35
CA ARG A 103 -1.11 -15.37 -9.61
C ARG A 103 0.35 -15.46 -10.05
N GLU A 104 1.26 -14.78 -9.35
CA GLU A 104 2.66 -14.63 -9.73
C GLU A 104 3.59 -15.59 -9.02
N PHE A 105 3.20 -16.05 -7.82
CA PHE A 105 3.98 -16.97 -7.00
C PHE A 105 3.33 -18.34 -6.91
N GLU A 106 4.17 -19.36 -6.67
CA GLU A 106 3.73 -20.71 -6.36
C GLU A 106 2.91 -20.73 -5.05
N TRP A 107 2.10 -21.79 -4.87
CA TRP A 107 1.12 -21.85 -3.79
C TRP A 107 1.72 -21.62 -2.39
N LEU A 108 2.81 -22.29 -2.04
CA LEU A 108 3.42 -22.13 -0.72
C LEU A 108 4.08 -20.76 -0.55
N ASP A 109 4.61 -20.22 -1.62
CA ASP A 109 5.27 -18.91 -1.60
C ASP A 109 4.25 -17.77 -1.46
N ILE A 110 3.07 -17.89 -2.07
CA ILE A 110 2.03 -16.87 -1.87
C ILE A 110 1.54 -16.82 -0.43
N LEU A 111 1.39 -17.98 0.24
CA LEU A 111 1.01 -18.00 1.66
C LEU A 111 2.07 -17.30 2.53
N ARG A 112 3.35 -17.59 2.32
CA ARG A 112 4.47 -16.94 3.02
C ARG A 112 4.55 -15.43 2.73
N LEU A 113 4.33 -15.05 1.47
CA LEU A 113 4.32 -13.64 1.09
C LEU A 113 3.20 -12.90 1.83
N TRP A 114 1.99 -13.46 1.87
CA TRP A 114 0.86 -12.83 2.55
C TRP A 114 1.06 -12.77 4.06
N GLU A 115 1.62 -13.81 4.70
CA GLU A 115 2.03 -13.74 6.12
C GLU A 115 2.96 -12.54 6.36
N ALA A 116 3.99 -12.38 5.52
CA ALA A 116 4.92 -11.26 5.65
C ALA A 116 4.24 -9.90 5.45
N LEU A 117 3.32 -9.78 4.48
CA LEU A 117 2.60 -8.55 4.19
C LEU A 117 1.59 -8.18 5.28
N TRP A 118 0.90 -9.18 5.88
CA TRP A 118 -0.10 -8.93 6.93
C TRP A 118 0.50 -8.45 8.25
N THR A 119 1.78 -8.72 8.49
CA THR A 119 2.45 -8.24 9.71
C THR A 119 2.64 -6.72 9.75
N ASP A 120 2.59 -6.05 8.61
CA ASP A 120 2.95 -4.64 8.45
C ASP A 120 4.32 -4.28 9.09
N TYR A 121 5.21 -5.25 9.16
CA TYR A 121 6.48 -5.13 9.88
C TYR A 121 7.32 -3.95 9.38
N TYR A 122 7.43 -3.79 8.08
CA TYR A 122 8.10 -2.65 7.46
C TYR A 122 7.13 -1.50 7.19
N SER A 123 6.02 -1.80 6.52
CA SER A 123 5.03 -0.83 6.05
C SER A 123 3.73 -1.52 5.66
N ALA A 124 2.59 -0.84 5.83
CA ALA A 124 1.31 -1.29 5.29
C ALA A 124 1.29 -1.33 3.74
N ASN A 125 2.24 -0.65 3.11
CA ASN A 125 2.39 -0.63 1.65
C ASN A 125 3.65 -1.38 1.17
N PHE A 126 4.17 -2.33 1.95
CA PHE A 126 5.39 -3.08 1.61
C PHE A 126 5.27 -3.86 0.30
N HIS A 127 4.06 -4.21 -0.14
CA HIS A 127 3.79 -4.84 -1.42
C HIS A 127 4.28 -4.01 -2.63
N LEU A 128 4.39 -2.67 -2.51
CA LEU A 128 4.98 -1.82 -3.55
C LEU A 128 6.50 -2.01 -3.65
N PHE A 129 7.17 -2.31 -2.55
CA PHE A 129 8.59 -2.68 -2.57
C PHE A 129 8.82 -4.08 -3.14
N ILE A 130 7.85 -5.01 -3.01
CA ILE A 130 7.87 -6.29 -3.73
C ILE A 130 7.81 -6.05 -5.24
N ALA A 131 6.89 -5.18 -5.72
CA ALA A 131 6.82 -4.80 -7.13
C ALA A 131 8.14 -4.19 -7.63
N MET A 132 8.71 -3.25 -6.86
CA MET A 132 10.02 -2.66 -7.18
C MET A 132 11.16 -3.68 -7.19
N ALA A 133 11.15 -4.66 -6.28
CA ALA A 133 12.16 -5.72 -6.23
C ALA A 133 12.11 -6.62 -7.47
N ILE A 134 10.90 -6.95 -7.94
CA ILE A 134 10.70 -7.67 -9.20
C ILE A 134 11.28 -6.85 -10.37
N LEU A 135 10.93 -5.57 -10.43
CA LEU A 135 11.39 -4.69 -11.49
C LEU A 135 12.93 -4.53 -11.49
N GLU A 136 13.53 -4.33 -10.31
CA GLU A 136 14.98 -4.21 -10.15
C GLU A 136 15.72 -5.48 -10.53
N LYS A 137 15.18 -6.66 -10.22
CA LYS A 137 15.75 -7.96 -10.62
C LYS A 137 15.86 -8.07 -12.14
N HIS A 138 14.88 -7.55 -12.86
CA HIS A 138 14.80 -7.63 -14.32
C HIS A 138 15.29 -6.36 -15.03
N ARG A 139 15.90 -5.44 -14.27
CA ARG A 139 16.35 -4.13 -14.72
C ARG A 139 17.19 -4.16 -16.01
N ASN A 140 18.19 -5.03 -16.06
CA ASN A 140 19.09 -5.08 -17.22
C ASN A 140 18.37 -5.54 -18.48
N VAL A 141 17.50 -6.54 -18.36
CA VAL A 141 16.68 -7.01 -19.49
C VAL A 141 15.77 -5.90 -20.00
N ILE A 142 15.14 -5.17 -19.09
CA ILE A 142 14.25 -4.05 -19.45
C ILE A 142 15.05 -2.96 -20.19
N LEU A 143 16.22 -2.57 -19.66
CA LEU A 143 17.02 -1.50 -20.24
C LEU A 143 17.65 -1.86 -21.60
N GLU A 144 18.03 -3.12 -21.79
CA GLU A 144 18.83 -3.55 -22.96
C GLU A 144 17.94 -4.10 -24.09
N HIS A 145 16.84 -4.75 -23.75
CA HIS A 145 16.09 -5.54 -24.72
C HIS A 145 14.67 -5.04 -24.99
N LEU A 146 14.03 -4.34 -24.04
CA LEU A 146 12.65 -3.90 -24.23
C LEU A 146 12.61 -2.48 -24.80
N LYS A 147 11.86 -2.31 -25.91
CA LYS A 147 11.83 -1.07 -26.70
C LYS A 147 10.43 -0.44 -26.84
N GLY A 148 9.41 -1.06 -26.25
CA GLY A 148 8.02 -0.58 -26.32
C GLY A 148 7.20 -1.01 -25.11
N PHE A 149 6.09 -0.30 -24.88
CA PHE A 149 5.16 -0.60 -23.80
C PHE A 149 4.66 -2.06 -23.85
N ASP A 150 4.27 -2.52 -25.04
CA ASP A 150 3.73 -3.87 -25.22
C ASP A 150 4.76 -4.96 -24.85
N GLU A 151 6.03 -4.71 -25.14
CA GLU A 151 7.12 -5.62 -24.77
C GLU A 151 7.33 -5.67 -23.26
N VAL A 152 7.28 -4.52 -22.57
CA VAL A 152 7.35 -4.45 -21.11
C VAL A 152 6.15 -5.16 -20.50
N LEU A 153 4.94 -4.88 -20.97
CA LEU A 153 3.71 -5.52 -20.48
C LEU A 153 3.76 -7.05 -20.66
N LYS A 154 4.15 -7.51 -21.85
CA LYS A 154 4.28 -8.93 -22.15
C LYS A 154 5.32 -9.59 -21.26
N TYR A 155 6.53 -9.01 -21.20
CA TYR A 155 7.63 -9.53 -20.39
C TYR A 155 7.26 -9.66 -18.91
N VAL A 156 6.70 -8.60 -18.31
CA VAL A 156 6.30 -8.63 -16.89
C VAL A 156 5.19 -9.66 -16.63
N ASN A 157 4.25 -9.83 -17.56
CA ASN A 157 3.21 -10.86 -17.42
C ASN A 157 3.76 -12.29 -17.53
N GLU A 158 4.83 -12.51 -18.30
CA GLU A 158 5.50 -13.81 -18.45
C GLU A 158 6.36 -14.19 -17.22
N LEU A 159 6.59 -13.28 -16.28
CA LEU A 159 7.28 -13.58 -15.03
C LEU A 159 6.44 -14.43 -14.06
N SER A 160 5.14 -14.58 -14.31
CA SER A 160 4.24 -15.39 -13.50
C SER A 160 4.77 -16.82 -13.33
N GLY A 161 4.87 -17.31 -12.08
CA GLY A 161 5.40 -18.63 -11.74
C GLY A 161 6.94 -18.78 -11.82
N THR A 162 7.68 -17.71 -12.17
CA THR A 162 9.15 -17.75 -12.25
C THR A 162 9.85 -16.91 -11.17
N ILE A 163 9.07 -16.22 -10.34
CA ILE A 163 9.58 -15.28 -9.33
C ILE A 163 9.99 -16.05 -8.07
N ASP A 164 11.27 -15.97 -7.72
CA ASP A 164 11.81 -16.54 -6.49
C ASP A 164 11.49 -15.64 -5.28
N LEU A 165 10.67 -16.15 -4.35
CA LEU A 165 10.20 -15.36 -3.21
C LEU A 165 11.32 -14.94 -2.25
N PRO A 166 12.22 -15.83 -1.80
CA PRO A 166 13.28 -15.46 -0.85
C PRO A 166 14.14 -14.30 -1.35
N SER A 167 14.58 -14.35 -2.61
CA SER A 167 15.41 -13.28 -3.18
C SER A 167 14.61 -11.99 -3.38
N THR A 168 13.32 -12.10 -3.71
CA THR A 168 12.43 -10.95 -3.87
C THR A 168 12.19 -10.23 -2.55
N LEU A 169 11.93 -10.98 -1.45
CA LEU A 169 11.78 -10.41 -0.10
C LEU A 169 13.06 -9.73 0.37
N ALA A 170 14.21 -10.37 0.23
CA ALA A 170 15.50 -9.77 0.61
C ALA A 170 15.79 -8.48 -0.16
N ARG A 171 15.49 -8.46 -1.46
CA ARG A 171 15.64 -7.28 -2.31
C ARG A 171 14.65 -6.17 -1.93
N ALA A 172 13.41 -6.52 -1.67
CA ALA A 172 12.38 -5.56 -1.23
C ALA A 172 12.75 -4.91 0.10
N GLU A 173 13.28 -5.68 1.06
CA GLU A 173 13.82 -5.15 2.32
C GLU A 173 14.97 -4.17 2.07
N ALA A 174 15.93 -4.53 1.23
CA ALA A 174 17.07 -3.67 0.91
C ALA A 174 16.61 -2.35 0.26
N LEU A 175 15.62 -2.41 -0.64
CA LEU A 175 15.00 -1.23 -1.25
C LEU A 175 14.26 -0.36 -0.23
N PHE A 176 13.48 -0.97 0.67
CA PHE A 176 12.79 -0.25 1.73
C PHE A 176 13.77 0.48 2.65
N ARG A 177 14.83 -0.20 3.11
CA ARG A 177 15.87 0.41 3.95
C ARG A 177 16.64 1.52 3.23
N ARG A 178 16.87 1.36 1.92
CA ARG A 178 17.47 2.40 1.08
C ARG A 178 16.55 3.61 0.99
N PHE A 179 15.27 3.40 0.72
CA PHE A 179 14.25 4.43 0.67
C PHE A 179 14.17 5.19 1.99
N GLN A 180 14.08 4.49 3.13
CA GLN A 180 14.05 5.10 4.46
C GLN A 180 15.25 6.03 4.68
N ARG A 181 16.47 5.58 4.38
CA ARG A 181 17.68 6.42 4.51
C ARG A 181 17.66 7.64 3.59
N MET A 182 17.10 7.51 2.38
CA MET A 182 16.97 8.64 1.45
C MET A 182 15.99 9.68 1.99
N VAL A 183 14.83 9.26 2.52
CA VAL A 183 13.85 10.17 3.13
C VAL A 183 14.47 10.88 4.33
N GLU A 184 15.14 10.16 5.23
CA GLU A 184 15.81 10.74 6.39
C GLU A 184 16.93 11.75 6.00
N ALA A 185 17.63 11.49 4.90
CA ALA A 185 18.68 12.40 4.41
C ALA A 185 18.06 13.69 3.82
N ILE A 186 16.94 13.57 3.10
CA ILE A 186 16.22 14.72 2.52
C ILE A 186 15.59 15.54 3.65
N ASP A 187 14.96 14.90 4.65
CA ASP A 187 14.35 15.58 5.78
C ASP A 187 15.39 16.36 6.59
N ARG A 188 16.57 15.76 6.85
CA ARG A 188 17.69 16.46 7.52
C ARG A 188 18.18 17.67 6.72
N LYS A 189 18.26 17.55 5.39
CA LYS A 189 18.68 18.66 4.52
C LYS A 189 17.68 19.82 4.54
N ASN A 190 16.39 19.51 4.64
CA ASN A 190 15.30 20.48 4.60
C ASN A 190 14.88 20.95 5.99
N ASN A 191 15.61 20.60 7.07
CA ASN A 191 15.27 20.91 8.46
C ASN A 191 13.86 20.46 8.90
N PHE A 192 13.30 19.42 8.26
CA PHE A 192 12.08 18.79 8.75
C PHE A 192 12.36 17.97 10.02
N PRO A 193 11.44 17.96 11.00
CA PRO A 193 11.58 17.08 12.14
C PRO A 193 11.59 15.63 11.65
N SER A 194 12.64 14.88 12.03
CA SER A 194 12.74 13.47 11.70
C SER A 194 11.50 12.72 12.19
N MET A 195 10.86 11.92 11.33
CA MET A 195 9.79 11.03 11.73
C MET A 195 10.27 10.16 12.88
N PRO A 196 9.47 9.97 13.94
CA PRO A 196 9.87 9.12 15.05
C PRO A 196 10.14 7.72 14.52
N THR A 197 11.40 7.31 14.54
CA THR A 197 11.78 5.93 14.25
C THR A 197 11.03 5.06 15.24
N VAL A 198 10.19 4.14 14.78
CA VAL A 198 9.51 3.19 15.65
C VAL A 198 10.58 2.44 16.45
N ARG A 199 10.79 2.86 17.70
CA ARG A 199 11.66 2.16 18.61
C ARG A 199 11.16 0.73 18.72
N GLN A 200 12.02 -0.25 18.44
CA GLN A 200 11.76 -1.64 18.76
C GLN A 200 11.25 -1.67 20.22
N ARG A 201 10.03 -2.18 20.42
CA ARG A 201 9.54 -2.41 21.78
C ARG A 201 10.46 -3.43 22.42
N LEU A 202 11.29 -2.95 23.34
CA LEU A 202 11.95 -3.83 24.31
C LEU A 202 10.86 -4.63 25.03
N PRO A 203 11.08 -5.91 25.36
CA PRO A 203 10.15 -6.70 26.13
C PRO A 203 9.77 -5.95 27.42
N LEU A 204 8.48 -5.86 27.69
CA LEU A 204 7.95 -5.25 28.91
C LEU A 204 8.50 -5.99 30.13
N PRO A 205 9.02 -5.29 31.15
CA PRO A 205 9.33 -5.93 32.43
C PRO A 205 8.04 -6.47 33.08
N PRO A 206 8.12 -7.53 33.89
CA PRO A 206 6.96 -8.15 34.50
C PRO A 206 6.21 -7.15 35.40
N ARG A 207 4.90 -7.13 35.28
CA ARG A 207 4.02 -6.27 36.08
C ARG A 207 4.13 -6.58 37.55
N SER A 208 4.48 -5.57 38.36
CA SER A 208 4.29 -5.57 39.81
C SER A 208 2.84 -5.18 40.13
N PRO A 209 2.24 -5.73 41.21
CA PRO A 209 0.83 -5.50 41.51
C PRO A 209 0.55 -4.11 42.04
N SER A 210 -0.63 -3.64 41.72
CA SER A 210 -1.29 -2.37 41.98
C SER A 210 -1.17 -1.82 43.43
N SER A 211 -0.93 -0.53 43.54
CA SER A 211 -1.44 0.25 44.65
C SER A 211 -2.25 1.45 44.12
N SER A 212 -3.49 1.48 44.53
CA SER A 212 -4.45 2.54 44.33
C SER A 212 -4.05 3.85 44.97
N ARG A 213 -4.18 4.99 44.28
CA ARG A 213 -4.52 6.28 44.92
C ARG A 213 -5.13 7.27 43.93
N THR A 214 -6.24 7.75 44.35
CA THR A 214 -7.17 8.80 44.02
C THR A 214 -6.56 10.19 43.73
N GLY A 215 -7.15 10.88 42.70
CA GLY A 215 -7.59 12.28 42.84
C GLY A 215 -6.67 13.36 42.31
N ALA A 216 -7.09 14.07 41.30
CA ALA A 216 -7.36 15.49 41.29
C ALA A 216 -7.41 16.06 39.87
N SER A 217 -8.47 16.77 39.64
CA SER A 217 -8.83 17.58 38.49
C SER A 217 -7.97 18.84 38.35
N ALA A 218 -7.66 19.25 37.11
CA ALA A 218 -7.55 20.69 36.76
C ALA A 218 -7.68 20.87 35.25
N SER A 219 -8.62 21.69 34.95
CA SER A 219 -9.09 22.44 33.80
C SER A 219 -8.05 23.25 33.03
N GLY A 220 -8.32 23.45 31.72
CA GLY A 220 -8.11 24.73 31.08
C GLY A 220 -7.17 24.73 29.88
N SER A 221 -7.66 24.86 28.73
CA SER A 221 -7.69 26.08 27.92
C SER A 221 -7.60 25.77 26.41
N GLU A 222 -8.68 26.04 25.73
CA GLU A 222 -8.77 26.22 24.29
C GLU A 222 -7.91 27.40 23.84
N ARG A 223 -7.23 27.25 22.72
CA ARG A 223 -6.92 28.40 21.83
C ARG A 223 -7.01 27.97 20.37
N THR A 224 -8.02 28.49 19.72
CA THR A 224 -8.24 28.69 18.29
C THR A 224 -7.20 29.65 17.69
N ALA A 225 -6.75 29.36 16.46
CA ALA A 225 -6.29 30.39 15.50
C ALA A 225 -6.28 29.71 14.11
N THR A 226 -7.25 29.99 13.36
CA THR A 226 -7.49 30.83 12.17
C THR A 226 -6.48 30.75 11.02
N ASP A 227 -7.09 30.43 9.86
CA ASP A 227 -6.66 30.59 8.48
C ASP A 227 -5.69 31.75 8.21
N GLN A 228 -4.77 31.52 7.28
CA GLN A 228 -4.54 32.47 6.20
C GLN A 228 -3.91 31.80 4.97
N ALA A 229 -4.56 32.01 3.85
CA ALA A 229 -4.14 31.70 2.51
C ALA A 229 -3.21 32.78 1.95
N ALA A 230 -2.53 32.46 0.90
CA ALA A 230 -2.09 33.23 -0.26
C ALA A 230 -0.58 33.56 -0.35
N ALA A 231 0.04 33.16 -1.36
CA ALA A 231 0.38 33.94 -2.55
C ALA A 231 1.62 33.42 -3.28
N SER A 232 1.47 33.29 -4.55
CA SER A 232 2.42 33.10 -5.63
C SER A 232 3.72 33.89 -5.53
N GLY A 233 4.84 33.23 -5.88
CA GLY A 233 6.12 33.86 -6.13
C GLY A 233 7.02 32.96 -6.97
N SER A 234 7.10 33.24 -8.26
CA SER A 234 8.05 32.64 -9.19
C SER A 234 9.48 33.10 -8.87
N GLY A 235 10.39 32.15 -8.74
CA GLY A 235 11.81 32.46 -8.62
C GLY A 235 12.60 31.18 -8.68
N GLY A 236 13.49 31.02 -9.67
CA GLY A 236 14.33 29.87 -9.94
C GLY A 236 14.99 29.33 -8.69
N ALA A 237 14.63 28.10 -8.33
CA ALA A 237 15.12 27.42 -7.15
C ALA A 237 15.82 26.13 -7.54
N LYS A 238 16.98 25.96 -6.97
CA LYS A 238 17.67 24.68 -6.84
C LYS A 238 16.65 23.63 -6.41
N ASP A 239 16.60 22.50 -7.09
CA ASP A 239 15.76 21.33 -6.81
C ASP A 239 15.97 20.83 -5.37
N ASP A 240 15.32 21.44 -4.41
CA ASP A 240 15.12 20.87 -3.08
C ASP A 240 14.02 19.83 -3.21
N LYS A 241 14.41 18.57 -3.46
CA LYS A 241 13.48 17.44 -3.55
C LYS A 241 12.71 17.33 -2.23
N VAL A 242 11.46 17.74 -2.25
CA VAL A 242 10.51 17.49 -1.15
C VAL A 242 9.87 16.13 -1.39
N ILE A 243 9.91 15.25 -0.37
CA ILE A 243 9.25 13.94 -0.45
C ILE A 243 7.73 14.16 -0.42
N SER A 244 7.02 13.65 -1.43
CA SER A 244 5.56 13.75 -1.51
C SER A 244 4.86 13.02 -0.37
N SER A 245 3.61 13.39 -0.08
CA SER A 245 2.79 12.74 0.95
C SER A 245 2.57 11.26 0.67
N GLU A 246 2.39 10.89 -0.58
CA GLU A 246 2.19 9.51 -1.03
C GLU A 246 3.44 8.65 -0.74
N LEU A 247 4.63 9.18 -1.00
CA LEU A 247 5.88 8.50 -0.67
C LEU A 247 6.09 8.40 0.85
N ARG A 248 5.66 9.41 1.63
CA ARG A 248 5.73 9.32 3.10
C ARG A 248 4.83 8.24 3.67
N MET A 249 3.68 7.98 3.06
CA MET A 249 2.80 6.87 3.45
C MET A 249 3.47 5.50 3.33
N LEU A 250 4.53 5.36 2.54
CA LEU A 250 5.31 4.13 2.46
C LEU A 250 6.09 3.80 3.74
N LEU A 251 6.25 4.75 4.64
CA LEU A 251 6.91 4.54 5.95
C LEU A 251 5.92 4.22 7.07
N THR A 252 4.61 4.33 6.85
CA THR A 252 3.59 4.01 7.86
C THR A 252 3.26 2.52 7.89
N ARG A 253 2.94 2.03 9.09
CA ARG A 253 2.39 0.70 9.32
C ARG A 253 0.86 0.71 9.42
N GLU A 254 0.26 1.88 9.37
CA GLU A 254 -1.20 2.01 9.41
C GLU A 254 -1.80 1.78 8.02
N VAL A 255 -2.78 0.92 7.95
CA VAL A 255 -3.57 0.72 6.73
C VAL A 255 -4.50 1.92 6.57
N PRO A 256 -4.45 2.65 5.44
CA PRO A 256 -5.36 3.74 5.20
C PRO A 256 -6.81 3.24 5.19
N LYS A 257 -7.64 3.76 6.10
CA LYS A 257 -9.08 3.47 6.09
C LYS A 257 -9.76 4.30 5.02
N LEU A 258 -10.67 3.69 4.28
CA LEU A 258 -11.55 4.43 3.38
C LEU A 258 -12.52 5.25 4.24
N GLU A 259 -12.54 6.55 4.03
CA GLU A 259 -13.59 7.39 4.60
C GLU A 259 -14.92 7.00 3.93
N LYS A 260 -15.80 6.35 4.69
CA LYS A 260 -17.17 6.10 4.24
C LYS A 260 -17.85 7.47 4.13
N LYS A 261 -18.14 7.91 2.91
CA LYS A 261 -19.01 9.06 2.70
C LYS A 261 -20.36 8.73 3.31
N GLU A 262 -20.72 9.40 4.40
CA GLU A 262 -22.10 9.39 4.91
C GLU A 262 -23.02 9.83 3.77
N VAL A 263 -23.80 8.90 3.25
CA VAL A 263 -24.92 9.22 2.35
C VAL A 263 -25.92 9.96 3.23
N ARG A 264 -25.92 11.29 3.15
CA ARG A 264 -27.03 12.10 3.71
C ARG A 264 -28.26 11.73 2.90
N GLU A 265 -29.11 10.89 3.48
CA GLU A 265 -30.47 10.70 3.02
C GLU A 265 -31.14 12.08 2.96
N HIS A 266 -31.33 12.60 1.77
CA HIS A 266 -32.25 13.69 1.54
C HIS A 266 -33.65 13.11 1.77
N GLY A 267 -34.14 13.23 2.98
CA GLY A 267 -35.53 13.06 3.32
C GLY A 267 -36.36 14.08 2.52
N GLY A 268 -36.85 13.63 1.36
CA GLY A 268 -37.88 14.34 0.60
C GLY A 268 -39.17 14.34 1.40
N GLY A 269 -39.39 15.43 2.11
CA GLY A 269 -40.71 15.69 2.71
C GLY A 269 -41.73 15.87 1.58
N VAL A 270 -42.62 14.89 1.44
CA VAL A 270 -43.84 15.05 0.67
C VAL A 270 -44.78 15.84 1.60
N GLY A 271 -44.89 17.13 1.32
CA GLY A 271 -45.93 18.00 1.83
C GLY A 271 -47.21 17.83 1.01
N SER A 272 -48.26 17.64 1.72
CA SER A 272 -49.70 17.50 1.36
C SER A 272 -50.18 18.53 0.36
#